data_b18d27dbe5bca55492e29f9f1b8e21e2
#
_entry.id   b18d27dbe5bca55492e29f9f1b8e21e2
#
_cell.length_a   1.000
_cell.length_b   1.000
_cell.length_c   1.000
_cell.angle_alpha   90.00
_cell.angle_beta   90.00
_cell.angle_gamma   90.00
#
_symmetry.space_group_name_H-M   'P 1'
#
loop_
_entity.id
_entity.type
_entity.pdbx_description
1 polymer ?
#
loop_
_entity_poly.entity_id
_entity_poly.type
_entity_poly.pdbx_seq_one_letter_code
_entity_poly.pdbx_strand_id
1 'polypeptide(L)' 'MTDPAEMIAWLDRRIASAMAWLDDHGKGSKRPRPQHEIETKEYDIARFEEIKAAYVKAIERRGQAA' A
#
# COMPACT_ATOMS: atom_id res chain seq x y z
N MET A 1 0.18 -13.90 -15.98
CA MET A 1 -0.54 -12.99 -15.05
C MET A 1 -0.17 -13.31 -13.61
N THR A 2 0.10 -12.29 -12.82
CA THR A 2 0.48 -12.49 -11.41
C THR A 2 -0.69 -13.07 -10.62
N ASP A 3 -0.41 -14.10 -9.81
CA ASP A 3 -1.41 -14.65 -8.91
C ASP A 3 -1.91 -13.59 -7.93
N PRO A 4 -3.22 -13.50 -7.67
CA PRO A 4 -3.77 -12.50 -6.74
C PRO A 4 -3.13 -12.50 -5.35
N ALA A 5 -2.83 -13.67 -4.80
CA ALA A 5 -2.18 -13.75 -3.48
C ALA A 5 -0.76 -13.15 -3.51
N GLU A 6 -0.02 -13.40 -4.59
CA GLU A 6 1.31 -12.80 -4.77
C GLU A 6 1.22 -11.28 -4.93
N MET A 7 0.20 -10.80 -5.65
CA MET A 7 -0.01 -9.36 -5.83
C MET A 7 -0.31 -8.69 -4.49
N ILE A 8 -1.15 -9.30 -3.66
CA ILE A 8 -1.46 -8.78 -2.33
C ILE A 8 -0.20 -8.73 -1.47
N ALA A 9 0.62 -9.77 -1.49
CA ALA A 9 1.88 -9.80 -0.73
C ALA A 9 2.82 -8.68 -1.20
N TRP A 10 2.92 -8.45 -2.51
CA TRP A 10 3.73 -7.38 -3.07
C TRP A 10 3.21 -6.01 -2.62
N LEU A 11 1.89 -5.81 -2.69
CA LEU A 11 1.26 -4.56 -2.24
C LEU A 11 1.49 -4.31 -0.75
N ASP A 12 1.38 -5.35 0.09
CA ASP A 12 1.63 -5.23 1.52
C ASP A 12 3.06 -4.80 1.80
N ARG A 13 4.04 -5.34 1.06
CA ARG A 13 5.44 -4.92 1.20
C ARG A 13 5.65 -3.46 0.78
N ARG A 14 4.98 -3.03 -0.29
CA ARG A 14 5.08 -1.64 -0.75
C ARG A 14 4.45 -0.68 0.26
N ILE A 15 3.30 -1.04 0.82
CA ILE A 15 2.63 -0.25 1.86
C ILE A 15 3.52 -0.15 3.09
N ALA A 16 4.07 -1.28 3.56
CA ALA A 16 4.95 -1.30 4.73
C ALA A 16 6.19 -0.43 4.52
N SER A 17 6.79 -0.50 3.33
CA SER A 17 7.96 0.31 2.98
C SER A 17 7.62 1.81 2.99
N ALA A 18 6.47 2.19 2.44
CA ALA A 18 6.04 3.58 2.43
C ALA A 18 5.73 4.10 3.84
N MET A 19 5.12 3.27 4.68
CA MET A 19 4.85 3.61 6.08
C MET A 19 6.14 3.80 6.86
N ALA A 20 7.13 2.93 6.66
CA ALA A 20 8.44 3.08 7.29
C ALA A 20 9.13 4.38 6.87
N TRP A 21 9.01 4.73 5.58
CA TRP A 21 9.54 6.00 5.09
C TRP A 21 8.87 7.19 5.79
N LEU A 22 7.55 7.14 5.97
CA LEU A 22 6.81 8.19 6.66
C LEU A 22 7.21 8.31 8.13
N ASP A 23 7.49 7.18 8.80
CA ASP A 23 7.98 7.20 10.18
C ASP A 23 9.33 7.89 10.28
N ASP A 24 10.21 7.68 9.30
CA ASP A 24 11.57 8.23 9.30
C ASP A 24 11.63 9.66 8.78
N HIS A 25 10.78 10.01 7.82
CA HIS A 25 10.88 11.28 7.07
C HIS A 25 9.59 12.09 7.04
N GLY A 26 8.52 11.60 7.64
CA GLY A 26 7.23 12.26 7.62
C GLY A 26 7.10 13.36 8.65
N LYS A 27 5.88 13.90 8.74
CA LYS A 27 5.54 14.93 9.71
C LYS A 27 5.73 14.41 11.12
N GLY A 28 6.47 15.13 11.92
CA GLY A 28 6.77 14.72 13.30
C GLY A 28 8.09 13.96 13.46
N SER A 29 8.76 13.64 12.36
CA SER A 29 10.09 13.02 12.42
C SER A 29 11.14 14.07 12.77
N LYS A 30 12.36 13.63 13.11
CA LYS A 30 13.47 14.53 13.45
C LYS A 30 13.88 15.40 12.27
N ARG A 31 13.80 14.87 11.05
CA ARG A 31 14.18 15.58 9.82
C ARG A 31 13.09 15.33 8.76
N PRO A 32 11.94 16.01 8.87
CA PRO A 32 10.87 15.82 7.92
C PRO A 32 11.27 16.23 6.52
N ARG A 33 10.86 15.45 5.54
CA ARG A 33 11.05 15.77 4.13
C ARG A 33 10.04 16.84 3.71
N PRO A 34 10.24 17.49 2.56
CA PRO A 34 9.29 18.49 2.06
C PRO A 34 7.86 17.93 2.00
N GLN A 35 6.89 18.78 2.24
CA GLN A 35 5.48 18.39 2.32
C GLN A 35 5.00 17.65 1.07
N HIS A 36 5.44 18.06 -0.12
CA HIS A 36 5.02 17.38 -1.36
C HIS A 36 5.49 15.94 -1.44
N GLU A 37 6.66 15.62 -0.87
CA GLU A 37 7.15 14.23 -0.83
C GLU A 37 6.34 13.39 0.17
N ILE A 38 5.99 13.99 1.31
CA ILE A 38 5.15 13.33 2.32
C ILE A 38 3.77 13.02 1.72
N GLU A 39 3.17 13.99 1.05
CA GLU A 39 1.87 13.80 0.40
C GLU A 39 1.92 12.72 -0.67
N THR A 40 3.00 12.67 -1.45
CA THR A 40 3.18 11.63 -2.47
C THR A 40 3.16 10.24 -1.84
N LYS A 41 3.86 10.07 -0.72
CA LYS A 41 3.88 8.77 -0.02
C LYS A 41 2.50 8.41 0.54
N GLU A 42 1.79 9.38 1.10
CA GLU A 42 0.45 9.17 1.61
C GLU A 42 -0.53 8.77 0.49
N TYR A 43 -0.44 9.43 -0.66
CA TYR A 43 -1.23 9.07 -1.84
C TYR A 43 -0.89 7.68 -2.36
N ASP A 44 0.41 7.33 -2.38
CA ASP A 44 0.83 6.00 -2.83
C ASP A 44 0.24 4.91 -1.95
N ILE A 45 0.27 5.11 -0.63
CA ILE A 45 -0.32 4.15 0.31
C ILE A 45 -1.81 3.98 0.03
N ALA A 46 -2.53 5.08 -0.15
CA ALA A 46 -3.97 5.04 -0.44
C ALA A 46 -4.27 4.27 -1.73
N ARG A 47 -3.47 4.51 -2.78
CA ARG A 47 -3.62 3.82 -4.06
C ARG A 47 -3.31 2.34 -3.96
N PHE A 48 -2.25 1.98 -3.25
CA PHE A 48 -1.90 0.58 -3.02
C PHE A 48 -3.00 -0.13 -2.24
N GLU A 49 -3.60 0.52 -1.25
CA GLU A 49 -4.69 -0.05 -0.48
C GLU A 49 -5.95 -0.25 -1.32
N GLU A 50 -6.25 0.67 -2.23
CA GLU A 50 -7.37 0.53 -3.17
C GLU A 50 -7.17 -0.68 -4.08
N ILE A 51 -5.96 -0.83 -4.63
CA ILE A 51 -5.64 -1.96 -5.50
C ILE A 51 -5.73 -3.26 -4.71
N LYS A 52 -5.18 -3.28 -3.50
CA LYS A 52 -5.24 -4.45 -2.62
C LYS A 52 -6.68 -4.86 -2.34
N ALA A 53 -7.55 -3.89 -2.03
CA ALA A 53 -8.96 -4.16 -1.74
C ALA A 53 -9.65 -4.84 -2.93
N ALA A 54 -9.33 -4.41 -4.16
CA ALA A 54 -9.89 -5.03 -5.36
C ALA A 54 -9.44 -6.49 -5.51
N TYR A 55 -8.17 -6.78 -5.24
CA TYR A 55 -7.65 -8.15 -5.29
C TYR A 55 -8.24 -9.04 -4.20
N VAL A 56 -8.40 -8.50 -2.99
CA VAL A 56 -9.04 -9.22 -1.88
C VAL A 56 -10.47 -9.60 -2.26
N LYS A 57 -11.24 -8.67 -2.83
CA LYS A 57 -12.60 -8.95 -3.29
C LYS A 57 -12.62 -10.02 -4.38
N ALA A 58 -11.66 -10.00 -5.29
CA ALA A 58 -11.58 -11.00 -6.36
C ALA A 58 -11.35 -12.40 -5.78
N ILE A 59 -10.51 -12.53 -4.77
CA ILE A 59 -10.25 -13.80 -4.09
C ILE A 59 -11.50 -14.27 -3.37
N GLU A 60 -12.18 -13.39 -2.66
CA GLU A 60 -13.43 -13.71 -1.95
C GLU A 60 -14.51 -14.21 -2.91
N ARG A 61 -14.66 -13.57 -4.08
CA ARG A 61 -15.62 -13.99 -5.10
C ARG A 61 -15.31 -15.38 -5.62
N ARG A 62 -14.04 -15.72 -5.81
CA ARG A 62 -13.63 -17.06 -6.25
C ARG A 62 -14.02 -18.10 -5.23
N GLY A 63 -13.83 -17.81 -3.94
CA GLY A 63 -14.24 -18.71 -2.87
C GLY A 63 -15.75 -18.92 -2.81
N GLN A 64 -16.53 -17.90 -3.12
CA GLN A 64 -17.98 -17.96 -3.11
C GLN A 64 -18.57 -18.62 -4.35
N ALA A 65 -17.85 -18.60 -5.46
CA ALA A 65 -18.30 -19.16 -6.72
C ALA A 65 -18.23 -20.69 -6.79
N ALA A 66 -17.58 -21.31 -5.85
CA ALA A 66 -17.40 -22.77 -5.82
C ALA A 66 -18.64 -23.53 -5.26
#